data_3d320620b5099b0ea3091b08b6718e72
#
_entry.id   3d320620b5099b0ea3091b08b6718e72
#
_cell.length_a   1.000
_cell.length_b   1.000
_cell.length_c   1.000
_cell.angle_alpha   90.00
_cell.angle_beta   90.00
_cell.angle_gamma   90.00
#
_symmetry.space_group_name_H-M   'P 1'
#
loop_
_entity.id
_entity.type
_entity.pdbx_description
1 polymer ?
#
loop_
_entity_poly.entity_id
_entity_poly.type
_entity_poly.pdbx_seq_one_letter_code
_entity_poly.pdbx_strand_id
1 'polypeptide(L)'
;DIADVITGKAKDFIIKHKDEPFFMYMGTQDVHVPRVPHARFAGKSGMGTRGDVILQLDWTVGEIMNTLDSLNLADNTIFVFCSDNGPVIDDGYQDQALELLNGHTPMKQYRGGKYSAYEAGTRIPFIVRWPAGIQPCKQQALFSMIDVYASLAALLNHPLTPATVAPASRDQLATFLGKDNTGCDYVVQQNLNNTLSIIQGTWKYIEPSDKPAVEHWTKMELGNDPKPQLYNISIDPSEKNNVAATHPEMVKELSTLLEQVKAGKNQGTK
;
A
#
# COMPACT_ATOMS: atom_id res chain seq x y z
N ASP A 1 22.14 6.46 -14.99
CA ASP A 1 21.13 6.77 -13.99
C ASP A 1 20.08 5.67 -13.95
N ILE A 2 19.73 5.18 -12.74
CA ILE A 2 18.88 3.98 -12.60
C ILE A 2 17.45 4.26 -13.09
N ALA A 3 16.87 5.39 -12.71
CA ALA A 3 15.50 5.74 -13.09
C ALA A 3 15.35 5.86 -14.61
N ASP A 4 16.31 6.50 -15.30
CA ASP A 4 16.30 6.61 -16.77
C ASP A 4 16.43 5.24 -17.44
N VAL A 5 17.33 4.39 -16.93
CA VAL A 5 17.53 3.05 -17.50
C VAL A 5 16.28 2.18 -17.32
N ILE A 6 15.68 2.17 -16.13
CA ILE A 6 14.48 1.37 -15.87
C ILE A 6 13.29 1.90 -16.70
N THR A 7 13.10 3.22 -16.74
CA THR A 7 12.07 3.87 -17.55
C THR A 7 12.25 3.55 -19.05
N GLY A 8 13.48 3.66 -19.55
CA GLY A 8 13.81 3.31 -20.94
C GLY A 8 13.45 1.85 -21.27
N LYS A 9 13.88 0.92 -20.40
CA LYS A 9 13.58 -0.52 -20.57
C LYS A 9 12.07 -0.81 -20.54
N ALA A 10 11.33 -0.14 -19.65
CA ALA A 10 9.88 -0.30 -19.61
C ALA A 10 9.19 0.22 -20.88
N LYS A 11 9.62 1.38 -21.38
CA LYS A 11 9.13 1.93 -22.67
C LYS A 11 9.45 0.99 -23.83
N ASP A 12 10.68 0.50 -23.93
CA ASP A 12 11.10 -0.44 -24.96
C ASP A 12 10.27 -1.74 -24.91
N PHE A 13 9.99 -2.25 -23.71
CA PHE A 13 9.12 -3.41 -23.52
C PHE A 13 7.72 -3.15 -24.04
N ILE A 14 7.09 -2.03 -23.67
CA ILE A 14 5.74 -1.66 -24.12
C ILE A 14 5.70 -1.54 -25.66
N ILE A 15 6.68 -0.85 -26.26
CA ILE A 15 6.76 -0.66 -27.70
C ILE A 15 6.90 -2.00 -28.41
N LYS A 16 7.74 -2.89 -27.89
CA LYS A 16 7.98 -4.22 -28.48
C LYS A 16 6.74 -5.12 -28.45
N HIS A 17 5.95 -5.01 -27.37
CA HIS A 17 4.79 -5.89 -27.13
C HIS A 17 3.45 -5.21 -27.37
N LYS A 18 3.41 -4.07 -28.06
CA LYS A 18 2.20 -3.25 -28.26
C LYS A 18 1.06 -3.95 -29.00
N ASP A 19 1.37 -4.96 -29.79
CA ASP A 19 0.41 -5.67 -30.65
C ASP A 19 -0.03 -7.02 -30.04
N GLU A 20 0.36 -7.32 -28.79
CA GLU A 20 0.02 -8.54 -28.06
C GLU A 20 -0.34 -8.25 -26.60
N PRO A 21 -1.12 -9.12 -25.92
CA PRO A 21 -1.34 -8.98 -24.49
C PRO A 21 -0.04 -9.09 -23.69
N PHE A 22 0.18 -8.18 -22.74
CA PHE A 22 1.34 -8.22 -21.86
C PHE A 22 0.95 -7.97 -20.40
N PHE A 23 1.79 -8.45 -19.50
CA PHE A 23 1.82 -8.07 -18.10
C PHE A 23 3.21 -7.54 -17.78
N MET A 24 3.28 -6.34 -17.18
CA MET A 24 4.54 -5.74 -16.75
C MET A 24 4.48 -5.40 -15.26
N TYR A 25 5.40 -5.96 -14.49
CA TYR A 25 5.67 -5.52 -13.13
C TYR A 25 6.93 -4.66 -13.12
N MET A 26 6.82 -3.44 -12.64
CA MET A 26 7.92 -2.49 -12.59
C MET A 26 8.17 -2.06 -11.14
N GLY A 27 9.17 -2.66 -10.49
CA GLY A 27 9.67 -2.23 -9.19
C GLY A 27 10.66 -1.08 -9.34
N THR A 28 10.31 0.09 -8.82
CA THR A 28 11.21 1.25 -8.81
C THR A 28 12.08 1.24 -7.56
N GLN A 29 13.27 1.85 -7.63
CA GLN A 29 14.09 2.11 -6.45
C GLN A 29 13.56 3.31 -5.67
N ASP A 30 13.09 4.33 -6.40
CA ASP A 30 12.52 5.55 -5.79
C ASP A 30 11.19 5.22 -5.08
N VAL A 31 11.02 5.73 -3.88
CA VAL A 31 11.78 6.79 -3.18
C VAL A 31 12.68 6.24 -2.05
N HIS A 32 13.11 4.99 -2.10
CA HIS A 32 13.90 4.34 -1.06
C HIS A 32 15.31 4.94 -0.97
N VAL A 33 15.93 4.87 0.20
CA VAL A 33 17.34 5.23 0.41
C VAL A 33 18.27 4.18 -0.24
N PRO A 34 19.47 4.58 -0.73
CA PRO A 34 20.03 5.93 -0.82
C PRO A 34 19.32 6.75 -1.90
N ARG A 35 18.91 7.97 -1.55
CA ARG A 35 18.21 8.87 -2.46
C ARG A 35 19.21 9.66 -3.30
N VAL A 36 19.29 9.31 -4.57
CA VAL A 36 20.25 9.93 -5.51
C VAL A 36 19.48 10.42 -6.74
N PRO A 37 18.86 11.61 -6.67
CA PRO A 37 18.11 12.16 -7.79
C PRO A 37 19.04 12.49 -8.96
N HIS A 38 18.56 12.29 -10.18
CA HIS A 38 19.25 12.78 -11.36
C HIS A 38 19.41 14.32 -11.31
N ALA A 39 20.48 14.84 -11.88
CA ALA A 39 20.81 16.29 -11.85
C ALA A 39 19.65 17.20 -12.30
N ARG A 40 18.79 16.73 -13.23
CA ARG A 40 17.60 17.52 -13.67
C ARG A 40 16.53 17.70 -12.58
N PHE A 41 16.52 16.86 -11.54
CA PHE A 41 15.58 16.94 -10.42
C PHE A 41 16.22 17.52 -9.15
N ALA A 42 17.54 17.43 -9.03
CA ALA A 42 18.28 17.91 -7.87
C ALA A 42 17.98 19.37 -7.55
N GLY A 43 17.55 19.63 -6.31
CA GLY A 43 17.18 20.97 -5.82
C GLY A 43 15.85 21.52 -6.35
N LYS A 44 15.01 20.73 -7.05
CA LYS A 44 13.78 21.20 -7.67
C LYS A 44 12.55 21.12 -6.76
N SER A 45 12.54 20.19 -5.80
CA SER A 45 11.39 19.98 -4.93
C SER A 45 11.26 21.01 -3.80
N GLY A 46 12.36 21.61 -3.38
CA GLY A 46 12.41 22.38 -2.13
C GLY A 46 12.34 21.50 -0.86
N MET A 47 12.40 20.16 -1.01
CA MET A 47 12.30 19.19 0.09
C MET A 47 13.54 18.29 0.16
N GLY A 48 14.72 18.77 -0.26
CA GLY A 48 15.95 18.01 -0.28
C GLY A 48 15.91 16.82 -1.22
N THR A 49 16.86 15.91 -1.06
CA THR A 49 16.98 14.72 -1.92
C THR A 49 15.73 13.84 -1.89
N ARG A 50 15.04 13.76 -0.75
CA ARG A 50 13.78 13.00 -0.62
C ARG A 50 12.69 13.55 -1.55
N GLY A 51 12.48 14.87 -1.56
CA GLY A 51 11.51 15.48 -2.45
C GLY A 51 11.92 15.37 -3.93
N ASP A 52 13.21 15.49 -4.22
CA ASP A 52 13.73 15.41 -5.57
C ASP A 52 13.55 14.01 -6.19
N VAL A 53 13.72 12.93 -5.42
CA VAL A 53 13.42 11.56 -5.92
C VAL A 53 11.92 11.30 -6.04
N ILE A 54 11.06 12.00 -5.29
CA ILE A 54 9.60 11.96 -5.52
C ILE A 54 9.25 12.58 -6.88
N LEU A 55 9.87 13.72 -7.24
CA LEU A 55 9.71 14.30 -8.58
C LEU A 55 10.23 13.36 -9.68
N GLN A 56 11.32 12.66 -9.42
CA GLN A 56 11.87 11.66 -10.34
C GLN A 56 10.92 10.47 -10.53
N LEU A 57 10.32 9.97 -9.47
CA LEU A 57 9.31 8.91 -9.54
C LEU A 57 8.08 9.37 -10.32
N ASP A 58 7.58 10.58 -10.05
CA ASP A 58 6.44 11.16 -10.78
C ASP A 58 6.73 11.28 -12.28
N TRP A 59 7.94 11.74 -12.64
CA TRP A 59 8.40 11.75 -14.02
C TRP A 59 8.43 10.34 -14.63
N THR A 60 8.93 9.34 -13.92
CA THR A 60 8.96 7.95 -14.38
C THR A 60 7.56 7.44 -14.72
N VAL A 61 6.59 7.68 -13.82
CA VAL A 61 5.18 7.33 -14.03
C VAL A 61 4.62 8.05 -15.26
N GLY A 62 4.88 9.36 -15.36
CA GLY A 62 4.46 10.18 -16.51
C GLY A 62 4.99 9.66 -17.84
N GLU A 63 6.26 9.26 -17.91
CA GLU A 63 6.88 8.69 -19.14
C GLU A 63 6.18 7.39 -19.59
N ILE A 64 5.86 6.51 -18.64
CA ILE A 64 5.13 5.27 -18.96
C ILE A 64 3.72 5.58 -19.46
N MET A 65 2.99 6.46 -18.76
CA MET A 65 1.65 6.87 -19.17
C MET A 65 1.65 7.53 -20.56
N ASN A 66 2.59 8.45 -20.82
CA ASN A 66 2.75 9.09 -22.13
C ASN A 66 3.07 8.09 -23.24
N THR A 67 3.83 7.03 -22.93
CA THR A 67 4.13 5.96 -23.89
C THR A 67 2.86 5.19 -24.25
N LEU A 68 2.04 4.81 -23.26
CA LEU A 68 0.76 4.14 -23.50
C LEU A 68 -0.20 5.01 -24.31
N ASP A 69 -0.28 6.30 -23.98
CA ASP A 69 -1.14 7.26 -24.67
C ASP A 69 -0.68 7.45 -26.15
N SER A 70 0.62 7.62 -26.38
CA SER A 70 1.18 7.81 -27.73
C SER A 70 1.01 6.61 -28.67
N LEU A 71 0.90 5.41 -28.09
CA LEU A 71 0.68 4.16 -28.80
C LEU A 71 -0.81 3.78 -28.91
N ASN A 72 -1.73 4.61 -28.40
CA ASN A 72 -3.17 4.34 -28.31
C ASN A 72 -3.49 3.05 -27.50
N LEU A 73 -2.67 2.73 -26.50
CA LEU A 73 -2.84 1.56 -25.65
C LEU A 73 -3.59 1.86 -24.35
N ALA A 74 -3.73 3.13 -23.97
CA ALA A 74 -4.26 3.53 -22.66
C ALA A 74 -5.66 2.97 -22.37
N ASP A 75 -6.54 2.95 -23.37
CA ASP A 75 -7.91 2.45 -23.24
C ASP A 75 -7.98 0.92 -23.08
N ASN A 76 -6.92 0.22 -23.45
CA ASN A 76 -6.82 -1.25 -23.34
C ASN A 76 -5.75 -1.67 -22.31
N THR A 77 -5.35 -0.77 -21.40
CA THR A 77 -4.34 -1.07 -20.38
C THR A 77 -4.84 -0.68 -19.01
N ILE A 78 -4.77 -1.61 -18.05
CA ILE A 78 -4.93 -1.32 -16.63
C ILE A 78 -3.56 -0.92 -16.10
N PHE A 79 -3.42 0.35 -15.73
CA PHE A 79 -2.21 0.88 -15.10
C PHE A 79 -2.44 1.00 -13.60
N VAL A 80 -1.60 0.32 -12.79
CA VAL A 80 -1.67 0.36 -11.33
C VAL A 80 -0.41 1.01 -10.79
N PHE A 81 -0.57 2.02 -9.96
CA PHE A 81 0.49 2.61 -9.16
C PHE A 81 0.23 2.36 -7.69
N CYS A 82 1.20 1.78 -6.99
CA CYS A 82 1.13 1.55 -5.55
C CYS A 82 2.52 1.60 -4.91
N SER A 83 2.54 1.68 -3.57
CA SER A 83 3.74 1.45 -2.76
C SER A 83 3.67 0.07 -2.10
N ASP A 84 4.81 -0.47 -1.69
CA ASP A 84 4.92 -1.74 -0.95
C ASP A 84 4.59 -1.59 0.54
N ASN A 85 4.87 -0.43 1.12
CA ASN A 85 4.61 -0.09 2.53
C ASN A 85 4.34 1.41 2.70
N GLY A 86 3.92 1.76 3.91
CA GLY A 86 3.74 3.15 4.29
C GLY A 86 5.06 3.93 4.37
N PRO A 87 5.00 5.25 4.52
CA PRO A 87 6.17 6.10 4.43
C PRO A 87 7.11 5.94 5.63
N VAL A 88 8.40 6.15 5.39
CA VAL A 88 9.41 6.46 6.38
C VAL A 88 10.19 7.68 5.91
N ILE A 89 10.44 8.63 6.81
CA ILE A 89 11.13 9.86 6.44
C ILE A 89 12.64 9.64 6.53
N ASP A 90 13.11 9.26 7.71
CA ASP A 90 14.49 8.89 7.98
C ASP A 90 14.59 7.37 8.12
N ASP A 91 15.27 6.73 7.19
CA ASP A 91 15.52 5.28 7.18
C ASP A 91 17.01 4.99 7.46
N GLY A 92 17.61 5.77 8.37
CA GLY A 92 18.99 5.61 8.81
C GLY A 92 20.04 6.26 7.89
N TYR A 93 19.62 7.01 6.88
CA TYR A 93 20.49 7.80 6.02
C TYR A 93 20.47 9.27 6.41
N GLN A 94 21.65 9.87 6.58
CA GLN A 94 21.81 11.28 6.92
C GLN A 94 21.67 12.18 5.67
N ASP A 95 20.50 12.17 5.06
CA ASP A 95 20.16 12.96 3.86
C ASP A 95 19.28 14.18 4.15
N GLN A 96 19.16 14.55 5.43
CA GLN A 96 18.37 15.68 5.92
C GLN A 96 16.86 15.58 5.59
N ALA A 97 16.34 14.36 5.44
CA ALA A 97 14.95 14.15 5.03
C ALA A 97 13.94 14.71 6.04
N LEU A 98 14.26 14.68 7.34
CA LEU A 98 13.41 15.26 8.40
C LEU A 98 13.47 16.79 8.39
N GLU A 99 14.66 17.35 8.31
CA GLU A 99 14.91 18.79 8.37
C GLU A 99 14.34 19.55 7.17
N LEU A 100 14.33 18.89 6.02
CA LEU A 100 13.93 19.48 4.75
C LEU A 100 12.52 19.10 4.29
N LEU A 101 11.63 18.66 5.21
CA LEU A 101 10.25 18.34 4.86
C LEU A 101 9.44 19.49 4.29
N ASN A 102 9.81 20.73 4.62
CA ASN A 102 9.18 21.96 4.14
C ASN A 102 7.62 21.91 4.21
N GLY A 103 7.09 21.45 5.34
CA GLY A 103 5.65 21.32 5.57
C GLY A 103 5.00 20.08 4.95
N HIS A 104 5.75 19.22 4.26
CA HIS A 104 5.21 17.96 3.76
C HIS A 104 4.94 16.99 4.93
N THR A 105 3.74 16.42 4.96
CA THR A 105 3.28 15.48 6.00
C THR A 105 2.95 14.13 5.36
N PRO A 106 3.95 13.26 5.13
CA PRO A 106 3.76 12.02 4.37
C PRO A 106 2.77 11.04 5.01
N MET A 107 2.68 11.01 6.35
CA MET A 107 1.71 10.19 7.08
C MET A 107 0.33 10.87 7.21
N LYS A 108 0.22 12.17 6.91
CA LYS A 108 -0.99 12.97 7.13
C LYS A 108 -1.48 12.85 8.59
N GLN A 109 -2.72 12.41 8.78
CA GLN A 109 -3.33 12.20 10.10
C GLN A 109 -3.08 10.80 10.69
N TYR A 110 -2.46 9.90 9.94
CA TYR A 110 -2.26 8.51 10.37
C TYR A 110 -1.03 8.37 11.25
N ARG A 111 -1.11 7.46 12.23
CA ARG A 111 -0.01 7.14 13.13
C ARG A 111 0.92 6.09 12.54
N GLY A 112 2.19 6.12 12.97
CA GLY A 112 3.22 5.16 12.54
C GLY A 112 3.77 5.50 11.16
N GLY A 113 4.20 4.49 10.44
CA GLY A 113 4.81 4.52 9.14
C GLY A 113 5.34 3.15 8.77
N LYS A 114 6.27 3.03 7.83
CA LYS A 114 6.96 1.77 7.52
C LYS A 114 7.33 1.05 8.81
N TYR A 115 7.15 -0.25 8.87
CA TYR A 115 7.38 -1.13 10.02
C TYR A 115 6.25 -1.21 11.05
N SER A 116 5.29 -0.30 11.05
CA SER A 116 4.29 -0.15 12.10
C SER A 116 3.03 -1.00 11.87
N ALA A 117 2.41 -1.46 12.97
CA ALA A 117 1.06 -2.00 12.94
C ALA A 117 -0.02 -0.91 12.86
N TYR A 118 0.33 0.37 13.09
CA TYR A 118 -0.59 1.49 12.94
C TYR A 118 -0.88 1.80 11.47
N GLU A 119 -1.94 2.58 11.22
CA GLU A 119 -2.46 2.82 9.87
C GLU A 119 -1.42 3.30 8.86
N ALA A 120 -0.54 4.24 9.22
CA ALA A 120 0.46 4.73 8.28
C ALA A 120 1.49 3.67 7.86
N GLY A 121 1.56 2.50 8.55
CA GLY A 121 2.45 1.41 8.17
C GLY A 121 2.07 0.71 6.87
N THR A 122 0.78 0.61 6.60
CA THR A 122 0.25 -0.19 5.49
C THR A 122 -0.79 0.53 4.63
N ARG A 123 -1.22 1.73 5.01
CA ARG A 123 -2.11 2.57 4.21
C ARG A 123 -1.31 3.27 3.12
N ILE A 124 -1.12 2.56 2.03
CA ILE A 124 -0.33 2.99 0.88
C ILE A 124 -1.17 3.77 -0.15
N PRO A 125 -0.55 4.59 -1.01
CA PRO A 125 -1.20 5.02 -2.24
C PRO A 125 -1.50 3.80 -3.11
N PHE A 126 -2.74 3.70 -3.61
CA PHE A 126 -3.16 2.68 -4.54
C PHE A 126 -4.06 3.35 -5.59
N ILE A 127 -3.57 3.47 -6.80
CA ILE A 127 -4.20 4.22 -7.89
C ILE A 127 -4.33 3.30 -9.10
N VAL A 128 -5.54 3.20 -9.63
CA VAL A 128 -5.82 2.42 -10.84
C VAL A 128 -6.31 3.35 -11.93
N ARG A 129 -5.67 3.30 -13.10
CA ARG A 129 -6.07 4.02 -14.31
C ARG A 129 -6.42 3.02 -15.41
N TRP A 130 -7.65 3.10 -15.88
CA TRP A 130 -8.14 2.39 -17.07
C TRP A 130 -9.25 3.21 -17.73
N PRO A 131 -8.94 4.12 -18.67
CA PRO A 131 -9.90 5.09 -19.18
C PRO A 131 -11.17 4.49 -19.75
N ALA A 132 -11.07 3.36 -20.47
CA ALA A 132 -12.24 2.70 -21.02
C ALA A 132 -13.07 1.90 -20.00
N GLY A 133 -12.51 1.55 -18.83
CA GLY A 133 -13.14 0.63 -17.88
C GLY A 133 -13.50 1.21 -16.52
N ILE A 134 -12.90 2.35 -16.14
CA ILE A 134 -13.04 2.94 -14.81
C ILE A 134 -13.43 4.41 -14.93
N GLN A 135 -14.52 4.81 -14.31
CA GLN A 135 -14.86 6.23 -14.13
C GLN A 135 -14.07 6.80 -12.95
N PRO A 136 -13.59 8.06 -13.01
CA PRO A 136 -12.86 8.69 -11.92
C PRO A 136 -13.67 8.66 -10.61
N CYS A 137 -13.12 8.02 -9.58
CA CYS A 137 -13.75 7.90 -8.28
C CYS A 137 -12.70 7.83 -7.16
N LYS A 138 -13.17 7.91 -5.91
CA LYS A 138 -12.37 7.60 -4.71
C LYS A 138 -13.08 6.47 -3.97
N GLN A 139 -12.36 5.36 -3.76
CA GLN A 139 -12.87 4.25 -2.99
C GLN A 139 -12.50 4.39 -1.51
N GLN A 140 -13.45 4.04 -0.64
CA GLN A 140 -13.27 3.98 0.81
C GLN A 140 -13.32 2.53 1.34
N ALA A 141 -13.62 1.59 0.47
CA ALA A 141 -13.68 0.18 0.80
C ALA A 141 -12.32 -0.36 1.28
N LEU A 142 -12.34 -1.33 2.17
CA LEU A 142 -11.13 -2.08 2.53
C LEU A 142 -10.67 -2.88 1.31
N PHE A 143 -9.39 -2.71 0.96
CA PHE A 143 -8.77 -3.42 -0.16
C PHE A 143 -7.33 -3.77 0.20
N SER A 144 -6.90 -4.98 -0.09
CA SER A 144 -5.52 -5.43 0.12
C SER A 144 -4.82 -5.69 -1.22
N MET A 145 -3.53 -5.35 -1.32
CA MET A 145 -2.74 -5.64 -2.53
C MET A 145 -2.71 -7.14 -2.89
N ILE A 146 -2.84 -8.02 -1.91
CA ILE A 146 -2.90 -9.47 -2.17
C ILE A 146 -4.12 -9.86 -3.00
N ASP A 147 -5.19 -9.05 -2.98
CA ASP A 147 -6.43 -9.32 -3.70
C ASP A 147 -6.35 -8.93 -5.18
N VAL A 148 -5.32 -8.19 -5.59
CA VAL A 148 -5.08 -7.87 -7.01
C VAL A 148 -4.96 -9.13 -7.85
N TYR A 149 -4.30 -10.17 -7.33
CA TYR A 149 -4.09 -11.42 -8.08
C TYR A 149 -5.41 -12.13 -8.41
N ALA A 150 -6.27 -12.36 -7.43
CA ALA A 150 -7.57 -12.99 -7.66
C ALA A 150 -8.50 -12.11 -8.50
N SER A 151 -8.44 -10.78 -8.29
CA SER A 151 -9.23 -9.82 -9.07
C SER A 151 -8.83 -9.80 -10.55
N LEU A 152 -7.54 -9.85 -10.87
CA LEU A 152 -7.08 -9.96 -12.25
C LEU A 152 -7.42 -11.33 -12.87
N ALA A 153 -7.34 -12.41 -12.10
CA ALA A 153 -7.78 -13.72 -12.55
C ALA A 153 -9.27 -13.73 -12.90
N ALA A 154 -10.12 -13.11 -12.05
CA ALA A 154 -11.54 -12.94 -12.33
C ALA A 154 -11.80 -12.11 -13.58
N LEU A 155 -11.06 -11.00 -13.76
CA LEU A 155 -11.15 -10.18 -14.96
C LEU A 155 -10.86 -10.97 -16.24
N LEU A 156 -9.90 -11.89 -16.17
CA LEU A 156 -9.50 -12.75 -17.30
C LEU A 156 -10.36 -14.02 -17.43
N ASN A 157 -11.44 -14.16 -16.64
CA ASN A 157 -12.27 -15.36 -16.57
C ASN A 157 -11.45 -16.65 -16.30
N HIS A 158 -10.39 -16.53 -15.49
CA HIS A 158 -9.52 -17.63 -15.13
C HIS A 158 -9.70 -17.94 -13.63
N PRO A 159 -10.64 -18.81 -13.24
CA PRO A 159 -10.92 -19.06 -11.85
C PRO A 159 -9.71 -19.69 -11.15
N LEU A 160 -9.31 -19.09 -10.04
CA LEU A 160 -8.28 -19.66 -9.18
C LEU A 160 -8.87 -20.82 -8.37
N THR A 161 -8.18 -21.94 -8.33
CA THR A 161 -8.49 -22.99 -7.37
C THR A 161 -7.93 -22.56 -6.00
N PRO A 162 -8.75 -22.20 -5.01
CA PRO A 162 -8.30 -21.49 -3.80
C PRO A 162 -7.22 -22.21 -3.01
N ALA A 163 -7.16 -23.54 -3.10
CA ALA A 163 -6.30 -24.38 -2.26
C ALA A 163 -4.81 -24.34 -2.63
N THR A 164 -4.41 -23.83 -3.80
CA THR A 164 -3.07 -24.15 -4.32
C THR A 164 -2.19 -22.97 -4.70
N VAL A 165 -2.73 -21.78 -4.99
CA VAL A 165 -1.92 -20.71 -5.59
C VAL A 165 -1.86 -19.43 -4.77
N ALA A 166 -2.98 -18.97 -4.22
CA ALA A 166 -3.05 -17.73 -3.44
C ALA A 166 -4.20 -17.79 -2.42
N PRO A 167 -4.12 -18.61 -1.36
CA PRO A 167 -5.25 -18.88 -0.47
C PRO A 167 -5.77 -17.65 0.29
N ALA A 168 -4.96 -16.60 0.41
CA ALA A 168 -5.35 -15.36 1.07
C ALA A 168 -5.86 -14.29 0.09
N SER A 169 -5.70 -14.48 -1.22
CA SER A 169 -6.16 -13.55 -2.25
C SER A 169 -7.64 -13.80 -2.57
N ARG A 170 -8.45 -12.73 -2.54
CA ARG A 170 -9.89 -12.77 -2.80
C ARG A 170 -10.23 -11.97 -4.03
N ASP A 171 -11.27 -12.41 -4.73
CA ASP A 171 -11.81 -11.60 -5.84
C ASP A 171 -12.49 -10.34 -5.29
N GLN A 172 -11.89 -9.21 -5.56
CA GLN A 172 -12.37 -7.87 -5.26
C GLN A 172 -12.47 -7.04 -6.55
N LEU A 173 -12.72 -7.69 -7.69
CA LEU A 173 -12.72 -7.04 -9.00
C LEU A 173 -13.66 -5.84 -9.07
N ALA A 174 -14.86 -5.94 -8.52
CA ALA A 174 -15.81 -4.83 -8.54
C ALA A 174 -15.29 -3.60 -7.78
N THR A 175 -14.70 -3.80 -6.60
CA THR A 175 -14.04 -2.75 -5.82
C THR A 175 -12.80 -2.21 -6.53
N PHE A 176 -11.96 -3.10 -7.06
CA PHE A 176 -10.76 -2.74 -7.82
C PHE A 176 -11.07 -1.86 -9.03
N LEU A 177 -12.18 -2.12 -9.72
CA LEU A 177 -12.66 -1.34 -10.85
C LEU A 177 -13.53 -0.13 -10.46
N GLY A 178 -13.67 0.16 -9.18
CA GLY A 178 -14.50 1.29 -8.71
C GLY A 178 -16.00 1.12 -8.91
N LYS A 179 -16.49 -0.10 -9.12
CA LYS A 179 -17.90 -0.39 -9.42
C LYS A 179 -18.75 -0.61 -8.16
N ASP A 180 -18.12 -0.95 -7.05
CA ASP A 180 -18.79 -1.03 -5.75
C ASP A 180 -17.85 -0.49 -4.64
N ASN A 181 -18.39 -0.31 -3.44
CA ASN A 181 -17.67 0.20 -2.28
C ASN A 181 -17.76 -0.78 -1.09
N THR A 182 -17.99 -2.05 -1.36
CA THR A 182 -18.10 -3.09 -0.33
C THR A 182 -16.73 -3.47 0.21
N GLY A 183 -15.82 -3.84 -0.68
CA GLY A 183 -14.44 -4.24 -0.32
C GLY A 183 -14.34 -5.55 0.44
N CYS A 184 -13.21 -5.73 1.11
CA CYS A 184 -12.94 -6.90 1.94
C CYS A 184 -13.72 -6.85 3.26
N ASP A 185 -14.19 -8.00 3.73
CA ASP A 185 -14.82 -8.12 5.06
C ASP A 185 -13.83 -7.73 6.17
N TYR A 186 -12.55 -8.08 5.98
CA TYR A 186 -11.45 -7.70 6.87
C TYR A 186 -10.12 -7.66 6.13
N VAL A 187 -9.16 -6.94 6.70
CA VAL A 187 -7.76 -6.92 6.26
C VAL A 187 -6.85 -7.21 7.45
N VAL A 188 -5.92 -8.14 7.29
CA VAL A 188 -4.87 -8.43 8.27
C VAL A 188 -3.57 -7.78 7.85
N GLN A 189 -2.89 -7.18 8.79
CA GLN A 189 -1.62 -6.47 8.60
C GLN A 189 -0.60 -6.99 9.61
N GLN A 190 0.68 -6.89 9.27
CA GLN A 190 1.79 -7.35 10.11
C GLN A 190 2.83 -6.24 10.23
N ASN A 191 3.33 -6.01 11.43
CA ASN A 191 4.45 -5.11 11.67
C ASN A 191 5.80 -5.81 11.51
N LEU A 192 6.89 -5.04 11.65
CA LEU A 192 8.27 -5.54 11.56
C LEU A 192 8.55 -6.74 12.48
N ASN A 193 7.92 -6.78 13.64
CA ASN A 193 8.14 -7.81 14.66
C ASN A 193 7.14 -8.97 14.59
N ASN A 194 6.38 -9.13 13.50
CA ASN A 194 5.35 -10.15 13.33
C ASN A 194 4.16 -9.99 14.31
N THR A 195 3.90 -8.82 14.85
CA THR A 195 2.66 -8.52 15.55
C THR A 195 1.59 -8.22 14.53
N LEU A 196 0.45 -8.88 14.67
CA LEU A 196 -0.65 -8.75 13.72
C LEU A 196 -1.67 -7.72 14.18
N SER A 197 -2.28 -7.08 13.21
CA SER A 197 -3.50 -6.30 13.40
C SER A 197 -4.56 -6.73 12.39
N ILE A 198 -5.82 -6.52 12.74
CA ILE A 198 -6.96 -6.78 11.87
C ILE A 198 -7.88 -5.57 11.83
N ILE A 199 -8.35 -5.24 10.64
CA ILE A 199 -9.36 -4.21 10.41
C ILE A 199 -10.62 -4.91 9.91
N GLN A 200 -11.77 -4.59 10.53
CA GLN A 200 -13.08 -4.98 10.07
C GLN A 200 -14.02 -3.77 10.17
N GLY A 201 -14.62 -3.38 9.06
CA GLY A 201 -15.36 -2.14 9.00
C GLY A 201 -14.53 -0.92 9.41
N THR A 202 -14.92 -0.25 10.50
CA THR A 202 -14.20 0.91 11.04
C THR A 202 -13.32 0.58 12.25
N TRP A 203 -13.32 -0.67 12.69
CA TRP A 203 -12.59 -1.10 13.86
C TRP A 203 -11.25 -1.75 13.49
N LYS A 204 -10.21 -1.34 14.20
CA LYS A 204 -8.87 -1.94 14.11
C LYS A 204 -8.45 -2.46 15.46
N TYR A 205 -8.08 -3.72 15.47
CA TYR A 205 -7.50 -4.40 16.63
C TYR A 205 -6.04 -4.73 16.36
N ILE A 206 -5.17 -4.48 17.35
CA ILE A 206 -3.77 -4.91 17.34
C ILE A 206 -3.59 -5.89 18.51
N GLU A 207 -3.05 -7.07 18.22
CA GLU A 207 -2.84 -8.09 19.25
C GLU A 207 -1.77 -7.68 20.26
N PRO A 208 -1.85 -8.18 21.51
CA PRO A 208 -0.82 -7.97 22.52
C PRO A 208 0.56 -8.44 22.08
N SER A 209 1.60 -7.68 22.43
CA SER A 209 2.97 -8.03 22.08
C SER A 209 3.95 -7.42 23.09
N ASP A 210 4.83 -8.25 23.66
CA ASP A 210 5.93 -7.82 24.54
C ASP A 210 7.19 -7.38 23.79
N LYS A 211 7.11 -7.28 22.45
CA LYS A 211 8.22 -6.87 21.60
C LYS A 211 8.45 -5.36 21.69
N PRO A 212 9.61 -4.84 21.23
CA PRO A 212 9.92 -3.41 21.31
C PRO A 212 8.80 -2.54 20.73
N ALA A 213 8.42 -1.49 21.45
CA ALA A 213 7.38 -0.55 21.01
C ALA A 213 7.86 0.38 19.88
N VAL A 214 9.19 0.58 19.76
CA VAL A 214 9.81 1.50 18.79
C VAL A 214 10.93 0.79 18.06
N GLU A 215 11.01 1.02 16.77
CA GLU A 215 12.11 0.55 15.92
C GLU A 215 13.41 1.33 16.26
N HIS A 216 14.54 0.61 16.33
CA HIS A 216 15.78 1.16 16.89
C HIS A 216 16.39 2.27 16.01
N TRP A 217 16.42 2.10 14.71
CA TRP A 217 17.10 3.01 13.78
C TRP A 217 16.23 4.21 13.39
N THR A 218 15.01 3.95 12.96
CA THR A 218 14.10 4.96 12.43
C THR A 218 13.30 5.68 13.53
N LYS A 219 13.34 5.16 14.78
CA LYS A 219 12.50 5.60 15.90
C LYS A 219 11.01 5.51 15.62
N MET A 220 10.61 4.69 14.64
CA MET A 220 9.21 4.48 14.29
C MET A 220 8.48 3.69 15.37
N GLU A 221 7.30 4.15 15.76
CA GLU A 221 6.39 3.41 16.63
C GLU A 221 5.90 2.15 15.94
N LEU A 222 6.13 0.98 16.53
CA LEU A 222 5.79 -0.31 15.93
C LEU A 222 4.37 -0.77 16.23
N GLY A 223 3.71 -0.18 17.22
CA GLY A 223 2.38 -0.61 17.64
C GLY A 223 2.40 -1.84 18.55
N ASN A 224 3.56 -2.20 19.12
CA ASN A 224 3.65 -3.27 20.11
C ASN A 224 3.29 -2.72 21.52
N ASP A 225 2.38 -3.40 22.20
CA ASP A 225 1.97 -3.13 23.58
C ASP A 225 1.58 -4.48 24.24
N PRO A 226 1.95 -4.74 25.51
CA PRO A 226 1.55 -5.95 26.24
C PRO A 226 0.02 -6.11 26.40
N LYS A 227 -0.72 -5.01 26.24
CA LYS A 227 -2.18 -5.00 26.30
C LYS A 227 -2.77 -4.95 24.89
N PRO A 228 -3.99 -5.48 24.72
CA PRO A 228 -4.70 -5.35 23.45
C PRO A 228 -4.99 -3.89 23.13
N GLN A 229 -4.95 -3.55 21.84
CA GLN A 229 -5.27 -2.22 21.38
C GLN A 229 -6.50 -2.30 20.44
N LEU A 230 -7.41 -1.35 20.60
CA LEU A 230 -8.60 -1.22 19.76
C LEU A 230 -8.85 0.25 19.43
N TYR A 231 -9.03 0.52 18.14
CA TYR A 231 -9.26 1.85 17.60
C TYR A 231 -10.46 1.88 16.66
N ASN A 232 -11.26 2.93 16.71
CA ASN A 232 -12.22 3.21 15.66
C ASN A 232 -11.56 4.21 14.68
N ILE A 233 -11.01 3.69 13.59
CA ILE A 233 -10.20 4.47 12.64
C ILE A 233 -11.01 5.48 11.82
N SER A 234 -12.35 5.42 11.84
CA SER A 234 -13.19 6.43 11.18
C SER A 234 -13.28 7.74 11.94
N ILE A 235 -13.18 7.71 13.27
CA ILE A 235 -13.24 8.88 14.15
C ILE A 235 -11.91 9.21 14.81
N ASP A 236 -11.01 8.22 14.89
CA ASP A 236 -9.64 8.36 15.42
C ASP A 236 -8.63 7.76 14.42
N PRO A 237 -8.45 8.36 13.23
CA PRO A 237 -7.49 7.88 12.24
C PRO A 237 -6.03 7.99 12.70
N SER A 238 -5.78 8.71 13.78
CA SER A 238 -4.46 8.86 14.41
C SER A 238 -4.18 7.81 15.49
N GLU A 239 -5.13 6.91 15.76
CA GLU A 239 -4.97 5.79 16.71
C GLU A 239 -4.38 6.23 18.06
N LYS A 240 -4.89 7.35 18.60
CA LYS A 240 -4.44 7.93 19.88
C LYS A 240 -5.23 7.42 21.07
N ASN A 241 -6.48 7.02 20.86
CA ASN A 241 -7.40 6.66 21.90
C ASN A 241 -7.65 5.15 21.87
N ASN A 242 -6.83 4.38 22.60
CA ASN A 242 -7.06 2.95 22.77
C ASN A 242 -8.33 2.73 23.61
N VAL A 243 -9.39 2.23 22.99
CA VAL A 243 -10.70 1.98 23.62
C VAL A 243 -10.94 0.51 23.99
N ALA A 244 -9.91 -0.32 23.98
CA ALA A 244 -10.04 -1.77 24.25
C ALA A 244 -10.70 -2.06 25.61
N ALA A 245 -10.37 -1.28 26.65
CA ALA A 245 -10.94 -1.46 28.00
C ALA A 245 -12.46 -1.17 28.07
N THR A 246 -12.96 -0.29 27.20
CA THR A 246 -14.37 0.13 27.18
C THR A 246 -15.21 -0.65 26.16
N HIS A 247 -14.58 -1.45 25.28
CA HIS A 247 -15.23 -2.24 24.23
C HIS A 247 -14.75 -3.71 24.24
N PRO A 248 -14.88 -4.44 25.38
CA PRO A 248 -14.34 -5.79 25.51
C PRO A 248 -14.97 -6.79 24.52
N GLU A 249 -16.23 -6.60 24.16
CA GLU A 249 -16.91 -7.49 23.19
C GLU A 249 -16.30 -7.36 21.78
N MET A 250 -15.97 -6.13 21.34
CA MET A 250 -15.32 -5.89 20.06
C MET A 250 -13.88 -6.45 20.06
N VAL A 251 -13.16 -6.30 21.15
CA VAL A 251 -11.82 -6.92 21.34
C VAL A 251 -11.94 -8.44 21.17
N LYS A 252 -12.92 -9.07 21.85
CA LYS A 252 -13.15 -10.52 21.74
C LYS A 252 -13.51 -10.96 20.31
N GLU A 253 -14.39 -10.21 19.66
CA GLU A 253 -14.81 -10.49 18.27
C GLU A 253 -13.60 -10.47 17.33
N LEU A 254 -12.86 -9.36 17.29
CA LEU A 254 -11.74 -9.18 16.37
C LEU A 254 -10.54 -10.08 16.70
N SER A 255 -10.25 -10.31 17.97
CA SER A 255 -9.20 -11.27 18.37
C SER A 255 -9.58 -12.70 17.96
N THR A 256 -10.83 -13.10 18.12
CA THR A 256 -11.31 -14.42 17.67
C THR A 256 -11.21 -14.56 16.15
N LEU A 257 -11.61 -13.51 15.41
CA LEU A 257 -11.48 -13.49 13.95
C LEU A 257 -10.02 -13.60 13.52
N LEU A 258 -9.13 -12.86 14.16
CA LEU A 258 -7.69 -12.93 13.88
C LEU A 258 -7.12 -14.33 14.13
N GLU A 259 -7.50 -14.98 15.23
CA GLU A 259 -7.07 -16.36 15.51
C GLU A 259 -7.63 -17.38 14.49
N GLN A 260 -8.84 -17.18 14.00
CA GLN A 260 -9.40 -18.00 12.92
C GLN A 260 -8.62 -17.84 11.62
N VAL A 261 -8.23 -16.61 11.29
CA VAL A 261 -7.38 -16.33 10.11
C VAL A 261 -6.01 -16.99 10.25
N LYS A 262 -5.35 -16.85 11.41
CA LYS A 262 -4.07 -17.49 11.71
C LYS A 262 -4.16 -19.01 11.56
N ALA A 263 -5.27 -19.62 11.97
CA ALA A 263 -5.51 -21.05 11.85
C ALA A 263 -5.90 -21.52 10.43
N GLY A 264 -5.97 -20.61 9.45
CA GLY A 264 -6.43 -20.94 8.10
C GLY A 264 -7.91 -21.32 8.01
N LYS A 265 -8.71 -21.05 9.07
CA LYS A 265 -10.11 -21.46 9.16
C LYS A 265 -11.07 -20.44 8.55
N ASN A 266 -10.63 -19.22 8.32
CA ASN A 266 -11.43 -18.12 7.78
C ASN A 266 -10.83 -17.68 6.43
N GLN A 267 -10.98 -18.53 5.43
CA GLN A 267 -10.74 -18.17 4.03
C GLN A 267 -12.03 -17.52 3.54
N GLY A 268 -12.22 -16.21 3.81
CA GLY A 268 -13.42 -15.46 3.55
C GLY A 268 -14.25 -15.99 2.38
N THR A 269 -15.48 -16.34 2.69
CA THR A 269 -16.49 -16.71 1.71
C THR A 269 -17.01 -15.44 1.04
N LYS A 270 -16.35 -14.98 0.00
CA LYS A 270 -16.95 -14.33 -1.19
C LYS A 270 -15.84 -13.99 -2.16
#